data_34366f8a9ba17e6843e4a88789238ba7
#
_entry.id   34366f8a9ba17e6843e4a88789238ba7
#
_cell.length_a   1.000
_cell.length_b   1.000
_cell.length_c   1.000
_cell.angle_alpha   90.00
_cell.angle_beta   90.00
_cell.angle_gamma   90.00
#
_symmetry.space_group_name_H-M   'P 1'
#
loop_
_entity.id
_entity.type
_entity.pdbx_description
1 polymer ?
#
loop_
_entity_poly.entity_id
_entity_poly.type
_entity_poly.pdbx_seq_one_letter_code
_entity_poly.pdbx_strand_id
1 'polypeptide(L)'
;ALQQVVEADALKAVLGPAAYAPELVELDGARARAAIELRPYDFEHAGGTHSGWLASDLTPTLDGRLARPRTDFVLGLSPASITLAQLTMRMPVDRALDLGAGCGIQSVHLATHVDQVVATDLNPRACAMTALTAALNGLTVDVRQGSLYEPVAGEGFGLIVTNPPYVMAPPDASRLVYREGSFTADGLVRAVVAGAATQLNPGGALQVLGNWAITADQPWQDRLASWITPTGCDALVLQREQLDPFEYIEI
;
A
#
# COMPACT_ATOMS: atom_id res chain seq x y z
N ALA A 1 -10.40 -7.61 -17.51
CA ALA A 1 -10.11 -8.66 -18.41
C ALA A 1 -9.17 -9.67 -17.75
N LEU A 2 -9.31 -10.90 -18.09
CA LEU A 2 -8.95 -12.08 -17.32
C LEU A 2 -7.51 -12.57 -17.56
N GLN A 3 -6.53 -11.67 -17.70
CA GLN A 3 -5.12 -12.03 -17.96
C GLN A 3 -4.93 -12.97 -19.17
N GLN A 4 -5.89 -12.97 -20.08
CA GLN A 4 -5.84 -13.82 -21.27
C GLN A 4 -5.08 -13.17 -22.40
N VAL A 5 -4.49 -14.02 -23.24
CA VAL A 5 -3.89 -13.58 -24.49
C VAL A 5 -5.01 -13.30 -25.50
N VAL A 6 -4.92 -12.13 -26.12
CA VAL A 6 -5.89 -11.67 -27.15
C VAL A 6 -5.15 -11.32 -28.45
N GLU A 7 -5.90 -11.13 -29.54
CA GLU A 7 -5.34 -10.62 -30.79
C GLU A 7 -4.87 -9.15 -30.60
N ALA A 8 -3.62 -8.86 -30.98
CA ALA A 8 -3.02 -7.55 -30.78
C ALA A 8 -3.81 -6.43 -31.47
N ASP A 9 -4.35 -6.68 -32.66
CA ASP A 9 -5.11 -5.67 -33.39
C ASP A 9 -6.46 -5.36 -32.74
N ALA A 10 -7.11 -6.35 -32.12
CA ALA A 10 -8.32 -6.10 -31.33
C ALA A 10 -8.02 -5.23 -30.11
N LEU A 11 -6.89 -5.47 -29.42
CA LEU A 11 -6.49 -4.66 -28.28
C LEU A 11 -6.11 -3.23 -28.70
N LYS A 12 -5.40 -3.06 -29.81
CA LYS A 12 -5.04 -1.76 -30.40
C LYS A 12 -6.27 -0.93 -30.76
N ALA A 13 -7.31 -1.58 -31.29
CA ALA A 13 -8.56 -0.91 -31.63
C ALA A 13 -9.27 -0.31 -30.38
N VAL A 14 -9.09 -0.94 -29.20
CA VAL A 14 -9.70 -0.49 -27.95
C VAL A 14 -8.82 0.53 -27.23
N LEU A 15 -7.52 0.24 -27.09
CA LEU A 15 -6.60 1.04 -26.27
C LEU A 15 -5.89 2.16 -27.07
N GLY A 16 -5.96 2.13 -28.41
CA GLY A 16 -5.26 3.10 -29.24
C GLY A 16 -3.75 3.11 -28.97
N PRO A 17 -3.13 4.28 -28.82
CA PRO A 17 -1.69 4.39 -28.53
C PRO A 17 -1.23 3.67 -27.27
N ALA A 18 -2.07 3.52 -26.25
CA ALA A 18 -1.73 2.84 -25.02
C ALA A 18 -1.43 1.35 -25.21
N ALA A 19 -1.91 0.72 -26.30
CA ALA A 19 -1.57 -0.66 -26.64
C ALA A 19 -0.08 -0.89 -26.96
N TYR A 20 0.67 0.19 -27.17
CA TYR A 20 2.11 0.13 -27.45
C TYR A 20 2.97 0.46 -26.22
N ALA A 21 2.37 0.76 -25.09
CA ALA A 21 3.08 1.00 -23.84
C ALA A 21 3.49 -0.35 -23.20
N PRO A 22 4.78 -0.72 -23.20
CA PRO A 22 5.22 -2.03 -22.69
C PRO A 22 4.96 -2.21 -21.20
N GLU A 23 4.77 -1.12 -20.47
CA GLU A 23 4.39 -1.10 -19.07
C GLU A 23 2.94 -1.57 -18.85
N LEU A 24 2.08 -1.42 -19.86
CA LEU A 24 0.66 -1.77 -19.80
C LEU A 24 0.34 -3.05 -20.56
N VAL A 25 1.05 -3.29 -21.67
CA VAL A 25 0.74 -4.37 -22.61
C VAL A 25 2.02 -5.07 -23.09
N GLU A 26 2.05 -6.36 -22.98
CA GLU A 26 3.07 -7.20 -23.62
C GLU A 26 2.57 -7.63 -25.00
N LEU A 27 3.34 -7.31 -26.05
CA LEU A 27 3.09 -7.72 -27.44
C LEU A 27 4.01 -8.86 -27.83
N ASP A 28 3.44 -9.92 -28.41
CA ASP A 28 4.17 -11.06 -28.98
C ASP A 28 3.60 -11.37 -30.39
N GLY A 29 4.18 -10.76 -31.39
CA GLY A 29 3.71 -10.86 -32.78
C GLY A 29 2.27 -10.36 -32.94
N ALA A 30 1.36 -11.25 -33.35
CA ALA A 30 -0.06 -10.95 -33.49
C ALA A 30 -0.85 -11.04 -32.17
N ARG A 31 -0.19 -11.39 -31.07
CA ARG A 31 -0.82 -11.58 -29.76
C ARG A 31 -0.43 -10.48 -28.80
N ALA A 32 -1.33 -10.20 -27.86
CA ALA A 32 -1.12 -9.24 -26.79
C ALA A 32 -1.70 -9.76 -25.48
N ARG A 33 -1.10 -9.33 -24.38
CA ARG A 33 -1.66 -9.54 -23.04
C ARG A 33 -1.42 -8.33 -22.15
N ALA A 34 -2.21 -8.19 -21.10
CA ALA A 34 -1.97 -7.16 -20.10
C ALA A 34 -0.64 -7.41 -19.36
N ALA A 35 0.12 -6.36 -19.10
CA ALA A 35 1.30 -6.37 -18.24
C ALA A 35 0.96 -5.97 -16.79
N ILE A 36 -0.20 -5.32 -16.59
CA ILE A 36 -0.71 -4.90 -15.29
C ILE A 36 -2.20 -5.22 -15.17
N GLU A 37 -2.72 -5.21 -13.96
CA GLU A 37 -4.15 -5.26 -13.66
C GLU A 37 -4.69 -3.84 -13.48
N LEU A 38 -5.79 -3.53 -14.17
CA LEU A 38 -6.64 -2.39 -13.90
C LEU A 38 -7.96 -2.91 -13.35
N ARG A 39 -8.21 -2.64 -12.08
CA ARG A 39 -9.40 -3.14 -11.37
C ARG A 39 -10.36 -2.00 -11.09
N PRO A 40 -11.65 -2.11 -11.47
CA PRO A 40 -12.68 -1.20 -11.01
C PRO A 40 -12.75 -1.20 -9.49
N TYR A 41 -12.90 -0.02 -8.92
CA TYR A 41 -12.98 0.15 -7.47
C TYR A 41 -13.96 1.24 -7.10
N ASP A 42 -15.03 0.86 -6.40
CA ASP A 42 -16.09 1.74 -5.96
C ASP A 42 -16.18 1.72 -4.43
N PHE A 43 -16.44 2.87 -3.84
CA PHE A 43 -16.69 2.99 -2.40
C PHE A 43 -17.54 4.20 -2.06
N GLU A 44 -18.26 4.13 -0.94
CA GLU A 44 -19.08 5.23 -0.42
C GLU A 44 -18.24 6.15 0.48
N HIS A 45 -18.47 7.45 0.36
CA HIS A 45 -17.92 8.47 1.25
C HIS A 45 -18.94 9.59 1.49
N ALA A 46 -18.64 10.56 2.37
CA ALA A 46 -19.57 11.62 2.74
C ALA A 46 -20.06 12.49 1.55
N GLY A 47 -19.25 12.58 0.49
CA GLY A 47 -19.60 13.31 -0.74
C GLY A 47 -20.36 12.49 -1.78
N GLY A 48 -20.64 11.22 -1.54
CA GLY A 48 -21.31 10.30 -2.49
C GLY A 48 -20.51 9.03 -2.75
N THR A 49 -20.73 8.43 -3.91
CA THR A 49 -20.00 7.25 -4.37
C THR A 49 -18.78 7.67 -5.20
N HIS A 50 -17.62 7.19 -4.85
CA HIS A 50 -16.46 7.22 -5.74
C HIS A 50 -16.50 5.98 -6.63
N SER A 51 -16.37 6.17 -7.94
CA SER A 51 -16.20 5.10 -8.92
C SER A 51 -14.93 5.34 -9.73
N GLY A 52 -14.02 4.40 -9.69
CA GLY A 52 -12.71 4.59 -10.32
C GLY A 52 -11.95 3.29 -10.56
N TRP A 53 -10.64 3.39 -10.61
CA TRP A 53 -9.75 2.30 -11.00
C TRP A 53 -8.52 2.24 -10.10
N LEU A 54 -8.04 1.03 -9.84
CA LEU A 54 -6.74 0.79 -9.20
C LEU A 54 -5.84 0.02 -10.16
N ALA A 55 -4.57 0.45 -10.23
CA ALA A 55 -3.52 -0.20 -11.00
C ALA A 55 -2.61 -1.02 -10.08
N SER A 56 -2.31 -2.25 -10.47
CA SER A 56 -1.41 -3.14 -9.73
C SER A 56 -0.78 -4.18 -10.67
N ASP A 57 0.14 -4.98 -10.14
CA ASP A 57 0.61 -6.15 -10.87
C ASP A 57 -0.49 -7.20 -11.01
N LEU A 58 -0.34 -8.02 -12.05
CA LEU A 58 -1.26 -9.13 -12.31
C LEU A 58 -1.22 -10.12 -11.14
N THR A 59 -2.38 -10.53 -10.67
CA THR A 59 -2.46 -11.56 -9.62
C THR A 59 -1.79 -12.85 -10.11
N PRO A 60 -0.78 -13.37 -9.41
CA PRO A 60 -0.08 -14.59 -9.81
C PRO A 60 -1.05 -15.78 -9.99
N THR A 61 -0.74 -16.65 -10.95
CA THR A 61 -1.46 -17.90 -11.22
C THR A 61 -2.85 -17.81 -11.84
N LEU A 62 -3.45 -16.63 -12.00
CA LEU A 62 -4.75 -16.52 -12.66
C LEU A 62 -4.71 -16.87 -14.16
N ASP A 63 -3.54 -16.75 -14.80
CA ASP A 63 -3.31 -17.18 -16.18
C ASP A 63 -2.83 -18.65 -16.28
N GLY A 64 -2.79 -19.38 -15.18
CA GLY A 64 -2.29 -20.75 -15.10
C GLY A 64 -0.78 -20.91 -15.14
N ARG A 65 -0.02 -19.80 -15.10
CA ARG A 65 1.45 -19.82 -15.10
C ARG A 65 1.97 -19.77 -13.67
N LEU A 66 2.89 -20.68 -13.35
CA LEU A 66 3.65 -20.68 -12.10
C LEU A 66 4.86 -19.72 -12.24
N ALA A 67 4.60 -18.45 -12.39
CA ALA A 67 5.66 -17.44 -12.37
C ALA A 67 5.97 -17.07 -10.91
N ARG A 68 7.27 -16.98 -10.58
CA ARG A 68 7.67 -16.39 -9.30
C ARG A 68 7.32 -14.90 -9.33
N PRO A 69 6.71 -14.36 -8.27
CA PRO A 69 6.50 -12.92 -8.18
C PRO A 69 7.82 -12.17 -8.37
N ARG A 70 7.76 -11.04 -9.05
CA ARG A 70 8.88 -10.12 -9.17
C ARG A 70 9.26 -9.61 -7.78
N THR A 71 10.51 -9.27 -7.56
CA THR A 71 10.96 -8.68 -6.28
C THR A 71 10.32 -7.32 -6.02
N ASP A 72 10.00 -6.56 -7.09
CA ASP A 72 9.32 -5.28 -7.11
C ASP A 72 7.80 -5.38 -7.32
N PHE A 73 7.22 -6.54 -7.04
CA PHE A 73 5.79 -6.82 -7.21
C PHE A 73 4.93 -5.85 -6.39
N VAL A 74 3.89 -5.29 -7.02
CA VAL A 74 2.94 -4.38 -6.39
C VAL A 74 1.61 -5.10 -6.20
N LEU A 75 1.29 -5.40 -4.95
CA LEU A 75 0.04 -6.05 -4.58
C LEU A 75 -1.15 -5.13 -4.89
N GLY A 76 -2.18 -5.69 -5.48
CA GLY A 76 -3.45 -5.00 -5.70
C GLY A 76 -4.31 -4.96 -4.43
N LEU A 77 -5.63 -4.88 -4.63
CA LEU A 77 -6.58 -4.88 -3.52
C LEU A 77 -6.44 -6.12 -2.64
N SER A 78 -6.21 -5.89 -1.36
CA SER A 78 -6.21 -6.93 -0.33
C SER A 78 -7.27 -6.63 0.74
N PRO A 79 -7.75 -7.65 1.48
CA PRO A 79 -8.65 -7.42 2.61
C PRO A 79 -8.07 -6.45 3.64
N ALA A 80 -6.76 -6.49 3.87
CA ALA A 80 -6.06 -5.59 4.77
C ALA A 80 -6.11 -4.14 4.29
N SER A 81 -5.79 -3.88 3.01
CA SER A 81 -5.81 -2.53 2.45
C SER A 81 -7.22 -1.93 2.42
N ILE A 82 -8.24 -2.74 2.14
CA ILE A 82 -9.65 -2.32 2.19
C ILE A 82 -10.06 -2.01 3.63
N THR A 83 -9.69 -2.87 4.59
CA THR A 83 -10.00 -2.64 6.01
C THR A 83 -9.40 -1.32 6.50
N LEU A 84 -8.13 -1.04 6.20
CA LEU A 84 -7.52 0.22 6.57
C LEU A 84 -8.24 1.40 5.93
N ALA A 85 -8.51 1.35 4.62
CA ALA A 85 -9.20 2.41 3.90
C ALA A 85 -10.59 2.72 4.48
N GLN A 86 -11.35 1.69 4.88
CA GLN A 86 -12.65 1.84 5.53
C GLN A 86 -12.56 2.41 6.95
N LEU A 87 -11.52 2.06 7.70
CA LEU A 87 -11.28 2.52 9.06
C LEU A 87 -10.56 3.86 9.14
N THR A 88 -10.02 4.36 8.03
CA THR A 88 -9.28 5.63 8.00
C THR A 88 -10.15 6.78 8.49
N MET A 89 -9.62 7.51 9.47
CA MET A 89 -10.30 8.66 10.07
C MET A 89 -10.55 9.75 9.03
N ARG A 90 -11.78 10.24 8.96
CA ARG A 90 -12.20 11.33 8.07
C ARG A 90 -12.00 12.69 8.74
N MET A 91 -10.75 12.95 9.18
CA MET A 91 -10.41 14.24 9.79
C MET A 91 -10.31 15.33 8.73
N PRO A 92 -10.82 16.53 8.99
CA PRO A 92 -10.55 17.70 8.14
C PRO A 92 -9.10 18.15 8.38
N VAL A 93 -8.21 17.76 7.48
CA VAL A 93 -6.79 18.13 7.52
C VAL A 93 -6.35 18.60 6.14
N ASP A 94 -5.44 19.58 6.11
CA ASP A 94 -4.93 20.15 4.86
C ASP A 94 -4.05 19.14 4.11
N ARG A 95 -3.25 18.35 4.84
CA ARG A 95 -2.29 17.41 4.25
C ARG A 95 -2.33 16.04 4.91
N ALA A 96 -2.34 15.00 4.09
CA ALA A 96 -2.16 13.63 4.54
C ALA A 96 -1.03 12.91 3.79
N LEU A 97 -0.44 11.92 4.47
CA LEU A 97 0.59 11.04 3.93
C LEU A 97 0.06 9.61 3.82
N ASP A 98 0.14 9.04 2.63
CA ASP A 98 0.03 7.61 2.35
C ASP A 98 1.44 7.01 2.35
N LEU A 99 1.83 6.39 3.45
CA LEU A 99 3.17 5.86 3.66
C LEU A 99 3.25 4.40 3.24
N GLY A 100 4.04 4.09 2.20
CA GLY A 100 4.06 2.76 1.58
C GLY A 100 2.82 2.53 0.70
N ALA A 101 2.61 3.42 -0.27
CA ALA A 101 1.35 3.56 -0.99
C ALA A 101 0.95 2.34 -1.85
N GLY A 102 1.92 1.55 -2.34
CA GLY A 102 1.66 0.37 -3.15
C GLY A 102 0.87 0.67 -4.43
N CYS A 103 -0.38 0.21 -4.51
CA CYS A 103 -1.29 0.49 -5.61
C CYS A 103 -2.05 1.83 -5.46
N GLY A 104 -1.85 2.59 -4.38
CA GLY A 104 -2.45 3.90 -4.16
C GLY A 104 -3.88 3.88 -3.61
N ILE A 105 -4.39 2.77 -3.08
CA ILE A 105 -5.75 2.70 -2.54
C ILE A 105 -5.98 3.71 -1.41
N GLN A 106 -5.03 3.86 -0.47
CA GLN A 106 -5.18 4.83 0.62
C GLN A 106 -5.18 6.26 0.07
N SER A 107 -4.33 6.55 -0.90
CA SER A 107 -4.30 7.85 -1.59
C SER A 107 -5.65 8.20 -2.22
N VAL A 108 -6.34 7.24 -2.86
CA VAL A 108 -7.68 7.46 -3.43
C VAL A 108 -8.70 7.79 -2.33
N HIS A 109 -8.69 7.09 -1.20
CA HIS A 109 -9.57 7.38 -0.08
C HIS A 109 -9.25 8.73 0.58
N LEU A 110 -7.99 9.06 0.79
CA LEU A 110 -7.56 10.33 1.37
C LEU A 110 -8.00 11.52 0.52
N ALA A 111 -7.87 11.43 -0.80
CA ALA A 111 -8.24 12.49 -1.73
C ALA A 111 -9.74 12.87 -1.70
N THR A 112 -10.61 12.08 -1.06
CA THR A 112 -12.03 12.42 -0.90
C THR A 112 -12.31 13.41 0.23
N HIS A 113 -11.31 13.72 1.08
CA HIS A 113 -11.52 14.56 2.28
C HIS A 113 -10.27 15.34 2.72
N VAL A 114 -9.18 15.28 1.96
CA VAL A 114 -7.91 15.96 2.25
C VAL A 114 -7.51 16.79 1.02
N ASP A 115 -7.06 18.02 1.24
CA ASP A 115 -6.72 18.94 0.15
C ASP A 115 -5.43 18.52 -0.58
N GLN A 116 -4.43 18.03 0.16
CA GLN A 116 -3.13 17.63 -0.37
C GLN A 116 -2.77 16.21 0.10
N VAL A 117 -2.67 15.30 -0.85
CA VAL A 117 -2.22 13.92 -0.60
C VAL A 117 -0.78 13.78 -1.10
N VAL A 118 0.10 13.38 -0.20
CA VAL A 118 1.47 12.92 -0.52
C VAL A 118 1.49 11.42 -0.36
N ALA A 119 2.09 10.72 -1.30
CA ALA A 119 2.28 9.28 -1.28
C ALA A 119 3.76 8.93 -1.36
N THR A 120 4.24 8.05 -0.51
CA THR A 120 5.63 7.59 -0.57
C THR A 120 5.71 6.08 -0.69
N ASP A 121 6.70 5.58 -1.42
CA ASP A 121 7.01 4.15 -1.47
C ASP A 121 8.50 3.95 -1.76
N LEU A 122 9.08 2.90 -1.20
CA LEU A 122 10.46 2.51 -1.48
C LEU A 122 10.59 1.93 -2.91
N ASN A 123 9.54 1.23 -3.36
CA ASN A 123 9.49 0.55 -4.64
C ASN A 123 9.12 1.55 -5.76
N PRO A 124 10.02 1.84 -6.74
CA PRO A 124 9.71 2.74 -7.84
C PRO A 124 8.52 2.27 -8.69
N ARG A 125 8.29 0.95 -8.75
CA ARG A 125 7.13 0.40 -9.45
C ARG A 125 5.82 0.72 -8.70
N ALA A 126 5.82 0.68 -7.38
CA ALA A 126 4.68 1.11 -6.57
C ALA A 126 4.39 2.60 -6.76
N CYS A 127 5.42 3.45 -6.80
CA CYS A 127 5.26 4.87 -7.13
C CYS A 127 4.60 5.06 -8.51
N ALA A 128 5.02 4.30 -9.53
CA ALA A 128 4.42 4.35 -10.85
C ALA A 128 2.94 3.87 -10.84
N MET A 129 2.62 2.80 -10.09
CA MET A 129 1.25 2.30 -9.96
C MET A 129 0.35 3.30 -9.20
N THR A 130 0.85 3.90 -8.12
CA THR A 130 0.13 4.96 -7.39
C THR A 130 -0.14 6.18 -8.30
N ALA A 131 0.86 6.63 -9.06
CA ALA A 131 0.69 7.74 -10.00
C ALA A 131 -0.32 7.41 -11.11
N LEU A 132 -0.29 6.19 -11.65
CA LEU A 132 -1.26 5.73 -12.63
C LEU A 132 -2.67 5.64 -12.03
N THR A 133 -2.81 5.08 -10.84
CA THR A 133 -4.07 5.06 -10.08
C THR A 133 -4.62 6.47 -9.90
N ALA A 134 -3.80 7.41 -9.43
CA ALA A 134 -4.22 8.81 -9.26
C ALA A 134 -4.71 9.42 -10.59
N ALA A 135 -3.96 9.24 -11.67
CA ALA A 135 -4.32 9.75 -13.00
C ALA A 135 -5.63 9.15 -13.53
N LEU A 136 -5.84 7.84 -13.37
CA LEU A 136 -7.07 7.14 -13.78
C LEU A 136 -8.32 7.63 -13.03
N ASN A 137 -8.13 8.17 -11.83
CA ASN A 137 -9.20 8.72 -10.98
C ASN A 137 -9.32 10.25 -11.06
N GLY A 138 -8.50 10.92 -11.90
CA GLY A 138 -8.48 12.39 -11.99
C GLY A 138 -8.00 13.08 -10.71
N LEU A 139 -7.21 12.40 -9.89
CA LEU A 139 -6.71 12.88 -8.60
C LEU A 139 -5.30 13.48 -8.75
N THR A 140 -5.00 14.45 -7.91
CA THR A 140 -3.64 15.00 -7.75
C THR A 140 -3.03 14.41 -6.50
N VAL A 141 -1.98 13.59 -6.67
CA VAL A 141 -1.20 12.98 -5.58
C VAL A 141 0.27 13.27 -5.84
N ASP A 142 0.95 13.80 -4.84
CA ASP A 142 2.41 14.02 -4.90
C ASP A 142 3.12 12.72 -4.53
N VAL A 143 3.58 11.98 -5.55
CA VAL A 143 4.18 10.65 -5.36
C VAL A 143 5.71 10.77 -5.33
N ARG A 144 6.30 10.28 -4.26
CA ARG A 144 7.76 10.37 -4.02
C ARG A 144 8.36 9.01 -3.69
N GLN A 145 9.50 8.70 -4.29
CA GLN A 145 10.23 7.48 -3.99
C GLN A 145 11.19 7.68 -2.82
N GLY A 146 11.22 6.73 -1.88
CA GLY A 146 12.20 6.67 -0.81
C GLY A 146 11.74 5.81 0.37
N SER A 147 12.61 5.67 1.35
CA SER A 147 12.38 4.82 2.52
C SER A 147 11.62 5.57 3.61
N LEU A 148 10.52 5.01 4.06
CA LEU A 148 9.70 5.55 5.16
C LEU A 148 9.47 7.06 5.00
N TYR A 149 9.94 7.85 5.97
CA TYR A 149 9.74 9.29 6.05
C TYR A 149 10.83 10.12 5.35
N GLU A 150 11.88 9.49 4.79
CA GLU A 150 12.97 10.22 4.13
C GLU A 150 12.49 11.20 3.04
N PRO A 151 11.55 10.82 2.14
CA PRO A 151 11.11 11.72 1.08
C PRO A 151 10.30 12.93 1.56
N VAL A 152 9.86 12.91 2.81
CA VAL A 152 9.03 13.94 3.45
C VAL A 152 9.67 14.54 4.69
N ALA A 153 10.99 14.38 4.83
CA ALA A 153 11.72 14.88 5.99
C ALA A 153 11.53 16.40 6.19
N GLY A 154 11.12 16.79 7.39
CA GLY A 154 10.88 18.20 7.74
C GLY A 154 9.50 18.73 7.31
N GLU A 155 8.63 17.89 6.75
CA GLU A 155 7.26 18.24 6.42
C GLU A 155 6.31 17.78 7.53
N GLY A 156 5.14 18.45 7.64
CA GLY A 156 4.13 18.12 8.65
C GLY A 156 2.82 17.63 8.01
N PHE A 157 2.17 16.65 8.67
CA PHE A 157 0.91 16.06 8.21
C PHE A 157 -0.12 16.05 9.34
N GLY A 158 -1.37 16.33 8.99
CA GLY A 158 -2.49 16.17 9.90
C GLY A 158 -2.93 14.71 10.03
N LEU A 159 -2.70 13.90 9.00
CA LEU A 159 -3.02 12.47 8.99
C LEU A 159 -1.92 11.70 8.25
N ILE A 160 -1.43 10.64 8.85
CA ILE A 160 -0.55 9.65 8.22
C ILE A 160 -1.27 8.31 8.23
N VAL A 161 -1.38 7.66 7.07
CA VAL A 161 -2.00 6.35 6.94
C VAL A 161 -1.00 5.38 6.33
N THR A 162 -0.93 4.16 6.85
CA THR A 162 0.00 3.17 6.32
C THR A 162 -0.47 1.74 6.53
N ASN A 163 -0.30 0.93 5.49
CA ASN A 163 -0.40 -0.52 5.53
C ASN A 163 0.96 -1.12 5.14
N PRO A 164 1.97 -1.04 6.01
CA PRO A 164 3.31 -1.48 5.68
C PRO A 164 3.35 -3.00 5.47
N PRO A 165 4.35 -3.54 4.78
CA PRO A 165 4.57 -4.99 4.71
C PRO A 165 4.92 -5.52 6.10
N TYR A 166 3.95 -6.12 6.79
CA TYR A 166 4.05 -6.56 8.17
C TYR A 166 4.16 -8.08 8.33
N VAL A 167 4.25 -8.85 7.25
CA VAL A 167 4.45 -10.29 7.35
C VAL A 167 5.86 -10.56 7.84
N MET A 168 5.96 -11.21 8.98
CA MET A 168 7.24 -11.58 9.58
C MET A 168 7.76 -12.85 8.91
N ALA A 169 8.92 -12.75 8.26
CA ALA A 169 9.58 -13.89 7.63
C ALA A 169 10.77 -14.39 8.46
N PRO A 170 11.12 -15.68 8.32
CA PRO A 170 12.37 -16.19 8.87
C PRO A 170 13.58 -15.43 8.32
N PRO A 171 14.68 -15.29 9.09
CA PRO A 171 15.85 -14.51 8.69
C PRO A 171 16.48 -14.93 7.36
N ASP A 172 16.33 -16.20 6.97
CA ASP A 172 16.98 -16.81 5.80
C ASP A 172 16.08 -16.90 4.56
N ALA A 173 14.85 -16.37 4.61
CA ALA A 173 13.94 -16.41 3.47
C ALA A 173 14.32 -15.36 2.41
N SER A 174 14.10 -15.68 1.13
CA SER A 174 14.21 -14.71 0.04
C SER A 174 13.15 -13.62 0.23
N ARG A 175 13.57 -12.40 0.53
CA ARG A 175 12.67 -11.29 0.91
C ARG A 175 11.97 -10.70 -0.30
N LEU A 176 10.67 -10.51 -0.16
CA LEU A 176 9.84 -9.76 -1.10
C LEU A 176 9.56 -8.37 -0.50
N VAL A 177 9.89 -7.31 -1.25
CA VAL A 177 9.78 -5.92 -0.77
C VAL A 177 8.38 -5.59 -0.25
N TYR A 178 7.35 -6.04 -0.96
CA TYR A 178 5.95 -5.79 -0.60
C TYR A 178 5.46 -6.57 0.64
N ARG A 179 6.22 -7.59 1.07
CA ARG A 179 5.80 -8.50 2.15
C ARG A 179 6.58 -8.29 3.45
N GLU A 180 7.89 -8.10 3.35
CA GLU A 180 8.79 -8.21 4.51
C GLU A 180 9.67 -6.96 4.74
N GLY A 181 9.85 -6.13 3.72
CA GLY A 181 10.75 -4.98 3.78
C GLY A 181 12.20 -5.37 4.12
N SER A 182 12.96 -4.42 4.64
CA SER A 182 14.37 -4.60 5.06
C SER A 182 14.52 -4.87 6.58
N PHE A 183 13.42 -4.86 7.32
CA PHE A 183 13.40 -5.01 8.77
C PHE A 183 13.21 -6.46 9.18
N THR A 184 13.67 -6.79 10.40
CA THR A 184 13.43 -8.11 11.00
C THR A 184 12.21 -8.06 11.91
N ALA A 185 11.41 -9.12 11.91
CA ALA A 185 10.20 -9.26 12.72
C ALA A 185 9.28 -8.01 12.60
N ASP A 186 8.91 -7.41 13.73
CA ASP A 186 8.04 -6.23 13.81
C ASP A 186 8.81 -4.88 13.75
N GLY A 187 10.09 -4.91 13.38
CA GLY A 187 10.95 -3.73 13.35
C GLY A 187 10.46 -2.62 12.41
N LEU A 188 9.77 -2.97 11.31
CA LEU A 188 9.21 -2.00 10.40
C LEU A 188 8.05 -1.22 11.04
N VAL A 189 7.11 -1.90 11.68
CA VAL A 189 5.98 -1.25 12.37
C VAL A 189 6.51 -0.35 13.49
N ARG A 190 7.52 -0.81 14.23
CA ARG A 190 8.21 0.00 15.24
C ARG A 190 8.83 1.27 14.63
N ALA A 191 9.52 1.15 13.48
CA ALA A 191 10.13 2.30 12.80
C ALA A 191 9.07 3.31 12.31
N VAL A 192 7.95 2.80 11.79
CA VAL A 192 6.80 3.63 11.39
C VAL A 192 6.26 4.41 12.59
N VAL A 193 5.99 3.75 13.71
CA VAL A 193 5.45 4.40 14.91
C VAL A 193 6.45 5.43 15.45
N ALA A 194 7.71 5.06 15.60
CA ALA A 194 8.73 5.94 16.16
C ALA A 194 8.99 7.19 15.29
N GLY A 195 8.93 7.04 13.96
CA GLY A 195 9.17 8.13 13.02
C GLY A 195 7.99 9.09 12.87
N ALA A 196 6.78 8.67 13.18
CA ALA A 196 5.57 9.46 12.96
C ALA A 196 5.57 10.78 13.74
N ALA A 197 6.08 10.79 14.96
CA ALA A 197 6.07 11.97 15.84
C ALA A 197 6.77 13.18 15.23
N THR A 198 7.79 12.96 14.38
CA THR A 198 8.53 14.05 13.72
C THR A 198 7.83 14.59 12.47
N GLN A 199 6.81 13.90 11.99
CA GLN A 199 6.05 14.24 10.79
C GLN A 199 4.59 14.63 11.09
N LEU A 200 4.10 14.38 12.30
CA LEU A 200 2.75 14.78 12.68
C LEU A 200 2.72 16.24 13.13
N ASN A 201 1.76 16.97 12.58
CA ASN A 201 1.40 18.28 13.11
C ASN A 201 0.78 18.14 14.52
N PRO A 202 0.80 19.16 15.36
CA PRO A 202 0.06 19.14 16.62
C PRO A 202 -1.41 18.76 16.41
N GLY A 203 -1.89 17.74 17.12
CA GLY A 203 -3.24 17.19 16.95
C GLY A 203 -3.41 16.28 15.74
N GLY A 204 -2.36 16.01 14.99
CA GLY A 204 -2.36 15.05 13.88
C GLY A 204 -2.38 13.60 14.37
N ALA A 205 -2.72 12.69 13.48
CA ALA A 205 -2.86 11.27 13.78
C ALA A 205 -2.06 10.38 12.82
N LEU A 206 -1.48 9.30 13.36
CA LEU A 206 -1.01 8.14 12.60
C LEU A 206 -2.05 7.02 12.70
N GLN A 207 -2.45 6.48 11.58
CA GLN A 207 -3.26 5.27 11.53
C GLN A 207 -2.50 4.17 10.78
N VAL A 208 -2.16 3.10 11.48
CA VAL A 208 -1.35 2.00 10.95
C VAL A 208 -2.05 0.67 11.14
N LEU A 209 -2.07 -0.13 10.08
CA LEU A 209 -2.38 -1.55 10.15
C LEU A 209 -1.07 -2.32 10.22
N GLY A 210 -0.91 -3.19 11.22
CA GLY A 210 0.33 -3.92 11.40
C GLY A 210 0.18 -5.10 12.32
N ASN A 211 1.25 -5.84 12.48
CA ASN A 211 1.33 -6.91 13.46
C ASN A 211 2.56 -6.72 14.37
N TRP A 212 2.58 -7.45 15.46
CA TRP A 212 3.70 -7.49 16.39
C TRP A 212 3.88 -8.88 16.98
N ALA A 213 5.11 -9.20 17.34
CA ALA A 213 5.42 -10.46 18.00
C ALA A 213 4.98 -10.41 19.47
N ILE A 214 4.29 -11.46 19.92
CA ILE A 214 4.02 -11.73 21.35
C ILE A 214 5.14 -12.64 21.84
N THR A 215 5.92 -12.15 22.77
CA THR A 215 7.08 -12.86 23.33
C THR A 215 6.80 -13.34 24.75
N ALA A 216 7.50 -14.37 25.20
CA ALA A 216 7.28 -14.94 26.53
C ALA A 216 7.85 -14.08 27.67
N ASP A 217 8.78 -13.18 27.36
CA ASP A 217 9.54 -12.38 28.32
C ASP A 217 8.88 -11.04 28.65
N GLN A 218 7.90 -10.58 27.84
CA GLN A 218 7.27 -9.27 28.02
C GLN A 218 5.81 -9.28 27.54
N PRO A 219 4.85 -8.71 28.32
CA PRO A 219 3.51 -8.43 27.83
C PRO A 219 3.54 -7.57 26.56
N TRP A 220 2.73 -7.90 25.56
CA TRP A 220 2.74 -7.16 24.28
C TRP A 220 2.34 -5.68 24.46
N GLN A 221 1.50 -5.37 25.45
CA GLN A 221 1.12 -4.00 25.79
C GLN A 221 2.34 -3.17 26.21
N ASP A 222 3.19 -3.72 27.07
CA ASP A 222 4.41 -3.05 27.54
C ASP A 222 5.42 -2.89 26.39
N ARG A 223 5.48 -3.91 25.52
CA ARG A 223 6.31 -3.86 24.32
C ARG A 223 5.89 -2.72 23.40
N LEU A 224 4.61 -2.62 23.07
CA LEU A 224 4.10 -1.52 22.21
C LEU A 224 4.22 -0.16 22.92
N ALA A 225 3.93 -0.09 24.22
CA ALA A 225 4.14 1.13 25.01
C ALA A 225 5.59 1.63 24.91
N SER A 226 6.57 0.73 24.88
CA SER A 226 7.98 1.11 24.72
C SER A 226 8.30 1.79 23.37
N TRP A 227 7.50 1.56 22.33
CA TRP A 227 7.65 2.21 21.02
C TRP A 227 6.92 3.56 20.98
N ILE A 228 5.78 3.64 21.67
CA ILE A 228 4.86 4.78 21.61
C ILE A 228 5.27 5.87 22.61
N THR A 229 5.59 5.51 23.85
CA THR A 229 5.91 6.50 24.92
C THR A 229 6.98 7.52 24.51
N PRO A 230 8.08 7.14 23.82
CA PRO A 230 9.09 8.13 23.40
C PRO A 230 8.59 9.14 22.37
N THR A 231 7.47 8.87 21.67
CA THR A 231 6.90 9.76 20.67
C THR A 231 6.15 10.94 21.28
N GLY A 232 5.75 10.85 22.54
CA GLY A 232 4.89 11.83 23.21
C GLY A 232 3.43 11.84 22.72
N CYS A 233 3.03 10.84 21.93
CA CYS A 233 1.67 10.70 21.41
C CYS A 233 0.84 9.79 22.31
N ASP A 234 -0.47 10.04 22.37
CA ASP A 234 -1.45 9.07 22.87
C ASP A 234 -1.70 7.99 21.82
N ALA A 235 -2.06 6.78 22.24
CA ALA A 235 -2.35 5.69 21.32
C ALA A 235 -3.55 4.84 21.74
N LEU A 236 -4.33 4.43 20.74
CA LEU A 236 -5.32 3.38 20.84
C LEU A 236 -4.86 2.20 20.00
N VAL A 237 -4.70 1.04 20.64
CA VAL A 237 -4.34 -0.21 19.94
C VAL A 237 -5.52 -1.16 19.99
N LEU A 238 -5.96 -1.60 18.80
CA LEU A 238 -7.02 -2.59 18.64
C LEU A 238 -6.41 -3.89 18.16
N GLN A 239 -6.31 -4.88 19.03
CA GLN A 239 -5.90 -6.23 18.65
C GLN A 239 -7.09 -6.93 18.01
N ARG A 240 -6.97 -7.25 16.73
CA ARG A 240 -7.99 -7.96 15.96
C ARG A 240 -7.90 -9.47 16.15
N GLU A 241 -6.67 -9.99 16.12
CA GLU A 241 -6.41 -11.43 16.05
C GLU A 241 -5.10 -11.77 16.75
N GLN A 242 -4.98 -12.99 17.19
CA GLN A 242 -3.75 -13.57 17.68
C GLN A 242 -3.62 -14.95 17.07
N LEU A 243 -2.51 -15.20 16.38
CA LEU A 243 -2.18 -16.47 15.75
C LEU A 243 -1.02 -17.11 16.49
N ASP A 244 -1.04 -18.43 16.59
CA ASP A 244 0.13 -19.15 17.03
C ASP A 244 1.17 -19.24 15.89
N PRO A 245 2.44 -19.59 16.18
CA PRO A 245 3.48 -19.65 15.17
C PRO A 245 3.20 -20.65 14.04
N PHE A 246 2.45 -21.72 14.26
CA PHE A 246 2.11 -22.71 13.24
C PHE A 246 1.01 -22.19 12.33
N GLU A 247 -0.05 -21.60 12.90
CA GLU A 247 -1.10 -20.92 12.12
C GLU A 247 -0.52 -19.78 11.27
N TYR A 248 0.46 -19.06 11.81
CA TYR A 248 1.10 -17.94 11.11
C TYR A 248 1.92 -18.38 9.88
N ILE A 249 2.50 -19.56 9.87
CA ILE A 249 3.29 -20.09 8.75
C ILE A 249 2.39 -20.53 7.58
N GLU A 250 1.12 -20.83 7.84
CA GLU A 250 0.16 -21.28 6.83
C GLU A 250 -0.48 -20.13 6.02
N ILE A 251 -0.25 -18.88 6.41
CA ILE A 251 -0.72 -17.67 5.73
C ILE A 251 0.26 -17.25 4.63
#